data_24d7a09d3e3f2c209185e0ffa7acbbea
#
_entry.id   24d7a09d3e3f2c209185e0ffa7acbbea
#
_cell.length_a   1.000
_cell.length_b   1.000
_cell.length_c   1.000
_cell.angle_alpha   90.00
_cell.angle_beta   90.00
_cell.angle_gamma   90.00
#
_symmetry.space_group_name_H-M   'P 1'
#
loop_
_entity.id
_entity.type
_entity.pdbx_description
1 polymer ?
#
loop_
_entity_poly.entity_id
_entity_poly.type
_entity_poly.pdbx_seq_one_letter_code
_entity_poly.pdbx_strand_id
1 'polypeptide(L)'
;MNGMGVLKKEELLRSCMGKPGQDIVLLKWIALEGTLRVMREKEEELSRRFIPAFLNPIRQMEGELFSVDELQTAKKAGVSAMHQITEGGILAALWEMAESSGVGIEVDLKKMAIRQETVEICEYFHLNPYQLTSAGSVLIFAEDGEKLVEKFQKEGRQAVVLGRTTVDTARVILGGEEKRYLDRPAPDELLKMYESK
;
A
#
# COMPACT_ATOMS: atom_id res chain seq x y z
N MET A 1 -0.53 -17.09 11.86
CA MET A 1 -0.52 -18.38 11.10
C MET A 1 0.80 -18.45 10.35
N ASN A 2 1.56 -19.52 10.47
CA ASN A 2 2.80 -19.72 9.74
C ASN A 2 2.60 -20.82 8.70
N GLY A 3 3.03 -20.59 7.46
CA GLY A 3 2.97 -21.56 6.38
C GLY A 3 4.35 -21.84 5.82
N MET A 4 4.60 -23.07 5.41
CA MET A 4 5.81 -23.46 4.67
C MET A 4 5.41 -23.99 3.31
N GLY A 5 6.18 -23.62 2.28
CA GLY A 5 5.98 -24.09 0.92
C GLY A 5 7.32 -24.33 0.22
N VAL A 6 7.29 -25.17 -0.81
CA VAL A 6 8.45 -25.42 -1.68
C VAL A 6 8.11 -24.93 -3.07
N LEU A 7 8.98 -24.10 -3.66
CA LEU A 7 8.85 -23.60 -5.01
C LEU A 7 10.21 -23.65 -5.73
N LYS A 8 10.19 -23.62 -7.04
CA LYS A 8 11.41 -23.53 -7.82
C LYS A 8 12.07 -22.17 -7.63
N LYS A 9 13.40 -22.12 -7.63
CA LYS A 9 14.17 -20.89 -7.42
C LYS A 9 13.79 -19.78 -8.43
N GLU A 10 13.50 -20.16 -9.66
CA GLU A 10 13.10 -19.24 -10.75
C GLU A 10 11.68 -18.65 -10.55
N GLU A 11 10.88 -19.27 -9.70
CA GLU A 11 9.53 -18.82 -9.39
C GLU A 11 9.45 -17.89 -8.18
N LEU A 12 10.59 -17.69 -7.50
CA LEU A 12 10.66 -16.86 -6.31
C LEU A 12 10.66 -15.37 -6.69
N LEU A 13 9.63 -14.65 -6.27
CA LEU A 13 9.56 -13.19 -6.32
C LEU A 13 9.84 -12.62 -4.94
N ARG A 14 10.77 -11.68 -4.86
CA ARG A 14 11.17 -11.00 -3.62
C ARG A 14 11.14 -9.50 -3.81
N SER A 15 10.98 -8.76 -2.72
CA SER A 15 10.98 -7.29 -2.71
C SER A 15 12.27 -6.68 -3.25
N CYS A 16 13.41 -7.40 -3.14
CA CYS A 16 14.75 -6.96 -3.54
C CYS A 16 15.10 -7.24 -5.02
N MET A 17 14.14 -7.60 -5.86
CA MET A 17 14.40 -7.94 -7.27
C MET A 17 14.08 -6.81 -8.24
N GLY A 18 13.82 -5.60 -7.74
CA GLY A 18 13.58 -4.42 -8.53
C GLY A 18 14.81 -3.98 -9.33
N LYS A 19 14.57 -3.32 -10.47
CA LYS A 19 15.59 -2.76 -11.36
C LYS A 19 15.25 -1.30 -11.68
N PRO A 20 16.23 -0.46 -12.03
CA PRO A 20 15.96 0.89 -12.50
C PRO A 20 15.09 0.90 -13.77
N GLY A 21 14.23 1.91 -13.90
CA GLY A 21 13.40 2.14 -15.08
C GLY A 21 12.05 1.41 -15.07
N GLN A 22 11.75 0.66 -14.01
CA GLN A 22 10.48 -0.04 -13.86
C GLN A 22 9.37 0.86 -13.31
N ASP A 23 8.15 0.60 -13.69
CA ASP A 23 6.98 1.26 -13.10
C ASP A 23 6.68 0.70 -11.70
N ILE A 24 6.22 1.58 -10.82
CA ILE A 24 5.80 1.26 -9.46
C ILE A 24 4.28 1.24 -9.44
N VAL A 25 3.69 0.06 -9.27
CA VAL A 25 2.24 -0.12 -9.24
C VAL A 25 1.78 -0.35 -7.81
N LEU A 26 0.76 0.40 -7.39
CA LEU A 26 -0.01 0.14 -6.18
C LEU A 26 -1.23 -0.71 -6.56
N LEU A 27 -1.36 -1.86 -5.94
CA LEU A 27 -2.53 -2.71 -6.02
C LEU A 27 -3.37 -2.52 -4.76
N LYS A 28 -4.67 -2.28 -4.95
CA LYS A 28 -5.70 -1.96 -3.95
C LYS A 28 -5.49 -0.59 -3.26
N TRP A 29 -6.23 -0.37 -2.20
CA TRP A 29 -6.32 0.90 -1.46
C TRP A 29 -5.39 0.87 -0.27
N ILE A 30 -4.71 1.98 0.01
CA ILE A 30 -3.87 2.08 1.21
C ILE A 30 -4.71 2.20 2.49
N ALA A 31 -4.08 1.87 3.62
CA ALA A 31 -4.60 2.01 4.99
C ALA A 31 -5.88 1.20 5.30
N LEU A 32 -6.22 0.17 4.50
CA LEU A 32 -7.42 -0.64 4.71
C LEU A 32 -7.41 -1.34 6.08
N GLU A 33 -6.33 -2.03 6.42
CA GLU A 33 -6.22 -2.73 7.70
C GLU A 33 -6.30 -1.75 8.86
N GLY A 34 -5.56 -0.65 8.81
CA GLY A 34 -5.55 0.35 9.86
C GLY A 34 -6.93 0.96 10.08
N THR A 35 -7.65 1.30 9.02
CA THR A 35 -9.04 1.78 9.09
C THR A 35 -9.96 0.79 9.77
N LEU A 36 -9.86 -0.50 9.41
CA LEU A 36 -10.65 -1.57 10.05
C LEU A 36 -10.31 -1.74 11.53
N ARG A 37 -9.03 -1.64 11.89
CA ARG A 37 -8.59 -1.74 13.29
C ARG A 37 -9.10 -0.57 14.12
N VAL A 38 -8.95 0.66 13.63
CA VAL A 38 -9.51 1.85 14.28
C VAL A 38 -11.02 1.70 14.44
N MET A 39 -11.72 1.26 13.39
CA MET A 39 -13.16 1.05 13.45
C MET A 39 -13.57 0.04 14.53
N ARG A 40 -12.86 -1.08 14.67
CA ARG A 40 -13.16 -2.11 15.69
C ARG A 40 -12.90 -1.62 17.10
N GLU A 41 -11.81 -0.88 17.30
CA GLU A 41 -11.40 -0.39 18.62
C GLU A 41 -12.21 0.82 19.09
N LYS A 42 -12.72 1.62 18.16
CA LYS A 42 -13.46 2.86 18.42
C LYS A 42 -14.90 2.81 17.92
N GLU A 43 -15.50 1.62 17.81
CA GLU A 43 -16.81 1.44 17.19
C GLU A 43 -17.90 2.27 17.88
N GLU A 44 -17.91 2.34 19.20
CA GLU A 44 -18.89 3.13 19.94
C GLU A 44 -18.74 4.63 19.68
N GLU A 45 -17.51 5.15 19.68
CA GLU A 45 -17.20 6.55 19.42
C GLU A 45 -17.56 6.93 17.98
N LEU A 46 -17.17 6.09 17.00
CA LEU A 46 -17.48 6.29 15.58
C LEU A 46 -18.99 6.23 15.31
N SER A 47 -19.72 5.33 15.99
CA SER A 47 -21.17 5.20 15.84
C SER A 47 -21.96 6.42 16.38
N ARG A 48 -21.36 7.19 17.28
CA ARG A 48 -21.92 8.48 17.74
C ARG A 48 -21.65 9.62 16.76
N ARG A 49 -20.57 9.50 15.97
CA ARG A 49 -20.10 10.55 15.06
C ARG A 49 -20.61 10.37 13.63
N PHE A 50 -20.64 9.13 13.13
CA PHE A 50 -20.97 8.79 11.76
C PHE A 50 -22.23 7.93 11.66
N ILE A 51 -22.99 8.14 10.58
CA ILE A 51 -24.21 7.34 10.32
C ILE A 51 -23.84 5.91 9.87
N PRO A 52 -24.74 4.92 10.08
CA PRO A 52 -24.48 3.54 9.67
C PRO A 52 -24.16 3.37 8.19
N ALA A 53 -24.73 4.18 7.31
CA ALA A 53 -24.46 4.16 5.88
C ALA A 53 -23.00 4.49 5.54
N PHE A 54 -22.30 5.27 6.37
CA PHE A 54 -20.87 5.54 6.25
C PHE A 54 -20.01 4.41 6.82
N LEU A 55 -20.41 3.81 7.94
CA LEU A 55 -19.62 2.78 8.62
C LEU A 55 -19.73 1.39 7.97
N ASN A 56 -20.87 1.08 7.35
CA ASN A 56 -21.10 -0.25 6.75
C ASN A 56 -20.11 -0.61 5.63
N PRO A 57 -19.74 0.29 4.69
CA PRO A 57 -18.71 0.01 3.70
C PRO A 57 -17.37 -0.37 4.32
N ILE A 58 -16.99 0.26 5.45
CA ILE A 58 -15.74 -0.06 6.14
C ILE A 58 -15.73 -1.51 6.65
N ARG A 59 -16.83 -1.97 7.24
CA ARG A 59 -16.97 -3.37 7.70
C ARG A 59 -16.78 -4.37 6.56
N GLN A 60 -17.20 -4.01 5.35
CA GLN A 60 -17.06 -4.85 4.16
C GLN A 60 -15.63 -4.92 3.62
N MET A 61 -14.75 -3.98 3.98
CA MET A 61 -13.34 -3.99 3.56
C MET A 61 -12.55 -5.19 4.08
N GLU A 62 -13.05 -5.92 5.07
CA GLU A 62 -12.34 -7.08 5.64
C GLU A 62 -11.99 -8.14 4.58
N GLY A 63 -12.88 -8.37 3.62
CA GLY A 63 -12.62 -9.28 2.49
C GLY A 63 -11.49 -8.81 1.56
N GLU A 64 -11.14 -7.54 1.58
CA GLU A 64 -10.09 -6.97 0.74
C GLU A 64 -8.68 -7.10 1.36
N LEU A 65 -8.56 -7.55 2.62
CA LEU A 65 -7.27 -7.77 3.27
C LEU A 65 -6.46 -8.93 2.67
N PHE A 66 -7.09 -9.75 1.83
CA PHE A 66 -6.45 -10.88 1.15
C PHE A 66 -6.23 -10.57 -0.33
N SER A 67 -5.06 -10.94 -0.86
CA SER A 67 -4.65 -10.62 -2.23
C SER A 67 -4.07 -11.82 -2.99
N VAL A 68 -4.47 -13.05 -2.62
CA VAL A 68 -3.87 -14.28 -3.17
C VAL A 68 -4.05 -14.37 -4.69
N ASP A 69 -5.25 -14.11 -5.20
CA ASP A 69 -5.55 -14.21 -6.62
C ASP A 69 -4.85 -13.10 -7.41
N GLU A 70 -4.82 -11.89 -6.86
CA GLU A 70 -4.14 -10.74 -7.45
C GLU A 70 -2.63 -10.96 -7.54
N LEU A 71 -2.02 -11.55 -6.50
CA LEU A 71 -0.59 -11.90 -6.52
C LEU A 71 -0.26 -12.94 -7.57
N GLN A 72 -1.15 -13.91 -7.81
CA GLN A 72 -1.01 -14.87 -8.89
C GLN A 72 -1.14 -14.22 -10.27
N THR A 73 -2.07 -13.27 -10.43
CA THR A 73 -2.23 -12.47 -11.65
C THR A 73 -0.96 -11.67 -11.94
N ALA A 74 -0.39 -10.98 -10.92
CA ALA A 74 0.87 -10.26 -11.05
C ALA A 74 2.03 -11.19 -11.45
N LYS A 75 2.17 -12.33 -10.77
CA LYS A 75 3.20 -13.33 -11.09
C LYS A 75 3.11 -13.81 -12.54
N LYS A 76 1.90 -14.13 -13.03
CA LYS A 76 1.66 -14.54 -14.43
C LYS A 76 1.93 -13.41 -15.43
N ALA A 77 1.86 -12.17 -15.01
CA ALA A 77 2.22 -11.00 -15.83
C ALA A 77 3.73 -10.76 -15.92
N GLY A 78 4.55 -11.52 -15.17
CA GLY A 78 6.01 -11.43 -15.21
C GLY A 78 6.58 -10.21 -14.49
N VAL A 79 5.95 -9.78 -13.40
CA VAL A 79 6.46 -8.66 -12.58
C VAL A 79 7.81 -9.01 -11.95
N SER A 80 8.63 -8.00 -11.67
CA SER A 80 10.01 -8.18 -11.20
C SER A 80 10.08 -8.34 -9.69
N ALA A 81 9.29 -7.58 -8.93
CA ALA A 81 9.29 -7.60 -7.48
C ALA A 81 7.90 -7.28 -6.93
N MET A 82 7.59 -7.84 -5.77
CA MET A 82 6.36 -7.56 -5.03
C MET A 82 6.66 -7.39 -3.55
N HIS A 83 5.94 -6.46 -2.90
CA HIS A 83 6.07 -6.18 -1.48
C HIS A 83 4.70 -5.87 -0.88
N GLN A 84 4.30 -6.63 0.13
CA GLN A 84 3.06 -6.35 0.85
C GLN A 84 3.25 -5.11 1.73
N ILE A 85 2.29 -4.20 1.69
CA ILE A 85 2.29 -3.03 2.56
C ILE A 85 1.77 -3.46 3.93
N THR A 86 2.58 -3.22 4.97
CA THR A 86 2.26 -3.60 6.36
C THR A 86 2.43 -2.41 7.29
N GLU A 87 3.03 -2.60 8.46
CA GLU A 87 3.32 -1.55 9.45
C GLU A 87 4.12 -0.38 8.85
N GLY A 88 3.80 0.84 9.26
CA GLY A 88 4.37 2.07 8.71
C GLY A 88 3.80 2.49 7.36
N GLY A 89 2.83 1.73 6.83
CA GLY A 89 2.04 2.03 5.64
C GLY A 89 2.83 2.08 4.35
N ILE A 90 2.28 2.77 3.35
CA ILE A 90 2.87 2.81 2.00
C ILE A 90 4.23 3.53 1.97
N LEU A 91 4.45 4.52 2.85
CA LEU A 91 5.72 5.24 2.87
C LEU A 91 6.86 4.32 3.34
N ALA A 92 6.63 3.51 4.37
CA ALA A 92 7.58 2.50 4.81
C ALA A 92 7.84 1.46 3.72
N ALA A 93 6.79 0.92 3.11
CA ALA A 93 6.91 -0.10 2.06
C ALA A 93 7.68 0.41 0.81
N LEU A 94 7.45 1.65 0.39
CA LEU A 94 8.20 2.28 -0.70
C LEU A 94 9.69 2.40 -0.35
N TRP A 95 9.99 2.83 0.87
CA TRP A 95 11.36 2.96 1.35
C TRP A 95 12.07 1.59 1.39
N GLU A 96 11.43 0.59 1.98
CA GLU A 96 11.97 -0.76 2.14
C GLU A 96 12.20 -1.46 0.81
N MET A 97 11.26 -1.33 -0.13
CA MET A 97 11.36 -1.95 -1.44
C MET A 97 12.46 -1.30 -2.30
N ALA A 98 12.60 0.02 -2.23
CA ALA A 98 13.68 0.75 -2.89
C ALA A 98 15.05 0.39 -2.29
N GLU A 99 15.16 0.40 -0.94
CA GLU A 99 16.40 0.05 -0.23
C GLU A 99 16.85 -1.39 -0.55
N SER A 100 15.93 -2.35 -0.43
CA SER A 100 16.25 -3.77 -0.65
C SER A 100 16.63 -4.07 -2.11
N SER A 101 16.11 -3.29 -3.07
CA SER A 101 16.45 -3.42 -4.50
C SER A 101 17.68 -2.60 -4.90
N GLY A 102 18.16 -1.69 -4.06
CA GLY A 102 19.28 -0.79 -4.36
C GLY A 102 18.96 0.22 -5.48
N VAL A 103 17.69 0.64 -5.60
CA VAL A 103 17.23 1.61 -6.61
C VAL A 103 16.67 2.87 -5.94
N GLY A 104 16.67 3.98 -6.67
CA GLY A 104 15.87 5.15 -6.31
C GLY A 104 14.44 5.00 -6.78
N ILE A 105 13.58 5.88 -6.31
CA ILE A 105 12.17 5.96 -6.72
C ILE A 105 11.73 7.41 -6.89
N GLU A 106 10.84 7.63 -7.84
CA GLU A 106 10.09 8.87 -7.97
C GLU A 106 8.60 8.51 -8.07
N VAL A 107 7.80 8.93 -7.07
CA VAL A 107 6.38 8.59 -6.94
C VAL A 107 5.53 9.83 -6.72
N ASP A 108 4.33 9.85 -7.29
CA ASP A 108 3.34 10.91 -7.11
C ASP A 108 2.36 10.53 -5.99
N LEU A 109 2.39 11.31 -4.91
CA LEU A 109 1.53 11.11 -3.75
C LEU A 109 0.04 11.21 -4.10
N LYS A 110 -0.31 12.06 -5.05
CA LYS A 110 -1.70 12.29 -5.48
C LYS A 110 -2.33 11.08 -6.19
N LYS A 111 -1.50 10.18 -6.71
CA LYS A 111 -1.94 8.94 -7.37
C LYS A 111 -2.22 7.80 -6.38
N MET A 112 -1.84 7.96 -5.12
CA MET A 112 -2.08 6.91 -4.12
C MET A 112 -3.57 6.74 -3.86
N ALA A 113 -4.08 5.55 -4.19
CA ALA A 113 -5.50 5.25 -4.03
C ALA A 113 -5.86 5.10 -2.56
N ILE A 114 -6.77 5.95 -2.08
CA ILE A 114 -7.26 5.96 -0.71
C ILE A 114 -8.79 6.11 -0.72
N ARG A 115 -9.49 5.40 0.15
CA ARG A 115 -10.94 5.50 0.27
C ARG A 115 -11.35 6.72 1.08
N GLN A 116 -12.49 7.31 0.73
CA GLN A 116 -13.02 8.46 1.45
C GLN A 116 -13.25 8.14 2.94
N GLU A 117 -13.77 6.95 3.23
CA GLU A 117 -13.99 6.49 4.60
C GLU A 117 -12.70 6.45 5.42
N THR A 118 -11.60 6.02 4.79
CA THR A 118 -10.26 6.04 5.40
C THR A 118 -9.81 7.46 5.70
N VAL A 119 -9.99 8.40 4.76
CA VAL A 119 -9.63 9.81 4.95
C VAL A 119 -10.38 10.40 6.14
N GLU A 120 -11.69 10.25 6.19
CA GLU A 120 -12.55 10.80 7.25
C GLU A 120 -12.20 10.23 8.64
N ILE A 121 -11.93 8.93 8.72
CA ILE A 121 -11.50 8.30 9.98
C ILE A 121 -10.12 8.80 10.40
N CYS A 122 -9.17 8.87 9.48
CA CYS A 122 -7.84 9.37 9.75
C CYS A 122 -7.85 10.84 10.19
N GLU A 123 -8.66 11.70 9.56
CA GLU A 123 -8.84 13.08 9.99
C GLU A 123 -9.41 13.17 11.41
N TYR A 124 -10.43 12.38 11.71
CA TYR A 124 -11.08 12.42 13.01
C TYR A 124 -10.12 12.02 14.16
N PHE A 125 -9.24 11.04 13.93
CA PHE A 125 -8.27 10.59 14.94
C PHE A 125 -6.87 11.20 14.76
N HIS A 126 -6.68 12.16 13.85
CA HIS A 126 -5.39 12.80 13.55
C HIS A 126 -4.29 11.81 13.14
N LEU A 127 -4.65 10.80 12.35
CA LEU A 127 -3.74 9.79 11.82
C LEU A 127 -3.29 10.16 10.40
N ASN A 128 -2.05 9.82 10.06
CA ASN A 128 -1.55 9.93 8.69
C ASN A 128 -1.84 8.63 7.91
N PRO A 129 -2.76 8.62 6.94
CA PRO A 129 -3.12 7.40 6.22
C PRO A 129 -1.97 6.79 5.40
N TYR A 130 -0.97 7.57 5.05
CA TYR A 130 0.20 7.08 4.32
C TYR A 130 1.19 6.30 5.20
N GLN A 131 1.10 6.44 6.51
CA GLN A 131 1.92 5.75 7.52
C GLN A 131 1.11 4.76 8.35
N LEU A 132 -0.15 4.52 7.98
CA LEU A 132 -1.06 3.60 8.66
C LEU A 132 -0.99 2.21 8.02
N THR A 133 -0.95 1.16 8.83
CA THR A 133 -0.86 -0.23 8.39
C THR A 133 -1.88 -0.58 7.31
N SER A 134 -1.44 -1.38 6.31
CA SER A 134 -2.14 -1.48 5.02
C SER A 134 -2.17 -2.91 4.46
N ALA A 135 -2.28 -3.93 5.31
CA ALA A 135 -2.38 -5.30 4.82
C ALA A 135 -3.52 -5.45 3.79
N GLY A 136 -3.28 -6.27 2.79
CA GLY A 136 -4.13 -6.41 1.60
C GLY A 136 -3.69 -5.57 0.41
N SER A 137 -2.94 -4.49 0.63
CA SER A 137 -2.35 -3.67 -0.44
C SER A 137 -0.94 -4.14 -0.76
N VAL A 138 -0.54 -4.01 -2.02
CA VAL A 138 0.75 -4.52 -2.51
C VAL A 138 1.41 -3.50 -3.43
N LEU A 139 2.71 -3.27 -3.23
CA LEU A 139 3.56 -2.59 -4.19
C LEU A 139 4.17 -3.60 -5.15
N ILE A 140 4.23 -3.25 -6.43
CA ILE A 140 4.72 -4.11 -7.50
C ILE A 140 5.66 -3.30 -8.38
N PHE A 141 6.85 -3.84 -8.71
CA PHE A 141 7.71 -3.30 -9.76
C PHE A 141 7.51 -4.11 -11.03
N ALA A 142 7.19 -3.44 -12.13
CA ALA A 142 6.88 -4.04 -13.43
C ALA A 142 7.54 -3.25 -14.57
N GLU A 143 7.92 -3.95 -15.65
CA GLU A 143 8.46 -3.30 -16.85
C GLU A 143 7.40 -2.45 -17.58
N ASP A 144 6.12 -2.87 -17.50
CA ASP A 144 4.98 -2.21 -18.11
C ASP A 144 3.84 -2.16 -17.09
N GLY A 145 3.87 -1.13 -16.24
CA GLY A 145 2.91 -0.93 -15.16
C GLY A 145 1.51 -0.63 -15.66
N GLU A 146 1.38 0.12 -16.76
CA GLU A 146 0.06 0.48 -17.32
C GLU A 146 -0.69 -0.77 -17.82
N LYS A 147 0.01 -1.66 -18.51
CA LYS A 147 -0.58 -2.94 -18.95
C LYS A 147 -0.98 -3.83 -17.78
N LEU A 148 -0.20 -3.81 -16.69
CA LEU A 148 -0.54 -4.54 -15.46
C LEU A 148 -1.79 -3.94 -14.80
N VAL A 149 -1.87 -2.60 -14.72
CA VAL A 149 -3.04 -1.87 -14.20
C VAL A 149 -4.30 -2.20 -15.02
N GLU A 150 -4.22 -2.14 -16.35
CA GLU A 150 -5.35 -2.52 -17.23
C GLU A 150 -5.85 -3.95 -16.95
N LYS A 151 -4.92 -4.87 -16.70
CA LYS A 151 -5.27 -6.26 -16.39
C LYS A 151 -6.03 -6.36 -15.08
N PHE A 152 -5.56 -5.71 -14.02
CA PHE A 152 -6.26 -5.68 -12.73
C PHE A 152 -7.63 -5.01 -12.84
N GLN A 153 -7.74 -3.90 -13.57
CA GLN A 153 -9.01 -3.21 -13.78
C GLN A 153 -10.05 -4.07 -14.52
N LYS A 154 -9.61 -4.87 -15.51
CA LYS A 154 -10.49 -5.86 -16.20
C LYS A 154 -10.98 -6.95 -15.24
N GLU A 155 -10.24 -7.26 -14.20
CA GLU A 155 -10.62 -8.18 -13.13
C GLU A 155 -11.43 -7.48 -12.00
N GLY A 156 -11.79 -6.20 -12.18
CA GLY A 156 -12.53 -5.40 -11.19
C GLY A 156 -11.68 -5.00 -9.97
N ARG A 157 -10.35 -4.99 -10.11
CA ARG A 157 -9.43 -4.64 -9.03
C ARG A 157 -8.88 -3.23 -9.19
N GLN A 158 -8.79 -2.51 -8.08
CA GLN A 158 -8.14 -1.20 -8.03
C GLN A 158 -6.63 -1.36 -8.17
N ALA A 159 -6.05 -0.68 -9.15
CA ALA A 159 -4.61 -0.57 -9.29
C ALA A 159 -4.25 0.76 -9.99
N VAL A 160 -3.05 1.27 -9.72
CA VAL A 160 -2.57 2.52 -10.28
C VAL A 160 -1.05 2.53 -10.38
N VAL A 161 -0.50 3.16 -11.42
CA VAL A 161 0.94 3.45 -11.52
C VAL A 161 1.25 4.70 -10.70
N LEU A 162 2.05 4.54 -9.64
CA LEU A 162 2.46 5.64 -8.77
C LEU A 162 3.61 6.46 -9.32
N GLY A 163 4.51 5.83 -10.05
CA GLY A 163 5.74 6.42 -10.52
C GLY A 163 6.73 5.39 -11.04
N ARG A 164 8.02 5.65 -10.89
CA ARG A 164 9.10 4.83 -11.46
C ARG A 164 10.27 4.62 -10.52
N THR A 165 10.98 3.52 -10.71
CA THR A 165 12.31 3.30 -10.15
C THR A 165 13.37 4.04 -10.96
N THR A 166 14.42 4.51 -10.30
CA THR A 166 15.52 5.28 -10.91
C THR A 166 16.87 4.61 -10.70
N VAL A 167 17.88 5.03 -11.45
CA VAL A 167 19.25 4.49 -11.39
C VAL A 167 19.99 4.93 -10.12
N ASP A 168 19.66 6.12 -9.63
CA ASP A 168 20.22 6.63 -8.38
C ASP A 168 19.59 5.94 -7.15
N THR A 169 19.92 6.39 -5.96
CA THR A 169 19.34 5.88 -4.70
C THR A 169 18.39 6.87 -4.04
N ALA A 170 18.06 7.97 -4.70
CA ALA A 170 17.17 8.99 -4.17
C ALA A 170 15.73 8.46 -4.11
N ARG A 171 15.05 8.72 -3.03
CA ARG A 171 13.64 8.35 -2.84
C ARG A 171 12.83 9.62 -2.81
N VAL A 172 12.20 9.91 -3.93
CA VAL A 172 11.52 11.18 -4.17
C VAL A 172 10.02 11.01 -4.19
N ILE A 173 9.34 11.89 -3.47
CA ILE A 173 7.87 12.03 -3.49
C ILE A 173 7.53 13.35 -4.16
N LEU A 174 6.63 13.29 -5.14
CA LEU A 174 6.04 14.44 -5.80
C LEU A 174 4.67 14.73 -5.16
N GLY A 175 4.45 15.98 -4.77
CA GLY A 175 3.18 16.48 -4.22
C GLY A 175 2.62 17.63 -5.07
N GLY A 176 2.42 17.41 -6.37
CA GLY A 176 2.14 18.45 -7.33
C GLY A 176 3.43 19.13 -7.80
N GLU A 177 3.63 20.43 -7.49
CA GLU A 177 4.85 21.16 -7.82
C GLU A 177 5.96 20.94 -6.77
N GLU A 178 5.61 20.46 -5.60
CA GLU A 178 6.57 20.19 -4.53
C GLU A 178 7.25 18.84 -4.73
N LYS A 179 8.58 18.84 -4.48
CA LYS A 179 9.42 17.66 -4.50
C LYS A 179 10.10 17.52 -3.14
N ARG A 180 9.94 16.38 -2.50
CA ARG A 180 10.56 16.07 -1.21
C ARG A 180 11.19 14.68 -1.22
N TYR A 181 12.15 14.48 -0.33
CA TYR A 181 12.70 13.13 -0.11
C TYR A 181 11.83 12.36 0.86
N LEU A 182 11.73 11.06 0.62
CA LEU A 182 11.07 10.13 1.53
C LEU A 182 11.99 9.89 2.72
N ASP A 183 11.47 10.16 3.92
CA ASP A 183 12.16 9.88 5.17
C ASP A 183 12.25 8.36 5.45
N ARG A 184 13.13 7.98 6.36
CA ARG A 184 13.18 6.61 6.88
C ARG A 184 11.84 6.23 7.49
N PRO A 185 11.50 4.92 7.49
CA PRO A 185 10.25 4.45 8.08
C PRO A 185 10.07 4.96 9.51
N ALA A 186 8.91 5.56 9.75
CA ALA A 186 8.46 5.96 11.08
C ALA A 186 7.63 4.82 11.71
N PRO A 187 7.42 4.82 13.03
CA PRO A 187 6.45 3.93 13.68
C PRO A 187 5.06 4.06 13.03
N ASP A 188 4.30 2.96 13.06
CA ASP A 188 2.94 2.95 12.52
C ASP A 188 2.05 3.96 13.23
N GLU A 189 1.25 4.69 12.47
CA GLU A 189 0.31 5.69 12.99
C GLU A 189 -0.74 5.10 13.96
N LEU A 190 -1.04 3.81 13.81
CA LEU A 190 -1.96 3.11 14.70
C LEU A 190 -1.49 3.15 16.17
N LEU A 191 -0.19 3.23 16.42
CA LEU A 191 0.36 3.31 17.79
C LEU A 191 -0.13 4.53 18.54
N LYS A 192 -0.42 5.63 17.87
CA LYS A 192 -1.01 6.85 18.49
C LYS A 192 -2.36 6.58 19.16
N MET A 193 -3.08 5.54 18.74
CA MET A 193 -4.35 5.15 19.36
C MET A 193 -4.18 4.58 20.77
N TYR A 194 -2.97 4.12 21.10
CA TYR A 194 -2.62 3.47 22.37
C TYR A 194 -1.76 4.36 23.28
N GLU A 195 -1.25 5.48 22.75
CA GLU A 195 -0.52 6.46 23.57
C GLU A 195 -1.52 7.14 24.51
N SER A 196 -1.35 6.90 25.81
CA SER A 196 -2.15 7.58 26.84
C SER A 196 -1.87 9.08 26.77
N LYS A 197 -2.92 9.88 26.60
CA LYS A 197 -2.86 11.33 26.74
C LYS A 197 -2.60 11.72 28.18
#